data_ec80af21ca2af41c712fa13cbcf4d3fe
#
_entry.id   ec80af21ca2af41c712fa13cbcf4d3fe
#
_cell.length_a   1.000
_cell.length_b   1.000
_cell.length_c   1.000
_cell.angle_alpha   90.00
_cell.angle_beta   90.00
_cell.angle_gamma   90.00
#
_symmetry.space_group_name_H-M   'P 1'
#
loop_
_entity.id
_entity.type
_entity.pdbx_description
1 polymer ?
#
loop_
_entity_poly.entity_id
_entity_poly.type
_entity_poly.pdbx_seq_one_letter_code
_entity_poly.pdbx_strand_id
1 'polypeptide(L)'
;MTIDLHEHPLSPTEARVLATLMEKARTVPDSYPMTLNSLASGCNQKTSRDPVMSLSEAEILSALDSLRERSLVMEVSGQRAMRWEHNFERVFGVPNQASALLGLLMLRGPQTAAELRTNAERWHKFADTGSVEAFLDELQSRSADKGGPLVQLLPKAPGAREARWAHLLCGAPVLPTVVASTPASADQDARMAELEARVQALEAQVQQLLDALNN
;
A
#
# COMPACT_ATOMS: atom_id res chain seq x y z
N MET A 1 -16.13 21.37 0.32
CA MET A 1 -16.02 20.89 1.70
C MET A 1 -14.67 20.20 1.77
N THR A 2 -13.73 20.74 2.52
CA THR A 2 -12.37 20.17 2.63
C THR A 2 -12.43 19.10 3.72
N ILE A 3 -11.96 17.87 3.41
CA ILE A 3 -11.88 16.82 4.42
C ILE A 3 -10.71 17.12 5.34
N ASP A 4 -10.98 17.21 6.64
CA ASP A 4 -9.95 17.32 7.66
C ASP A 4 -9.46 15.91 8.04
N LEU A 5 -8.30 15.56 7.51
CA LEU A 5 -7.65 14.27 7.80
C LEU A 5 -6.88 14.29 9.12
N HIS A 6 -6.63 15.46 9.71
CA HIS A 6 -5.96 15.56 11.00
C HIS A 6 -6.91 15.19 12.14
N GLU A 7 -8.16 15.66 12.06
CA GLU A 7 -9.18 15.31 13.07
C GLU A 7 -9.83 13.95 12.79
N HIS A 8 -9.97 13.59 11.50
CA HIS A 8 -10.66 12.36 11.08
C HIS A 8 -9.86 11.60 10.02
N PRO A 9 -8.73 10.96 10.39
CA PRO A 9 -7.98 10.14 9.46
C PRO A 9 -8.80 8.92 8.98
N LEU A 10 -8.45 8.39 7.83
CA LEU A 10 -9.02 7.13 7.36
C LEU A 10 -8.51 5.96 8.22
N SER A 11 -9.38 5.02 8.53
CA SER A 11 -8.94 3.73 9.07
C SER A 11 -8.17 2.94 8.00
N PRO A 12 -7.33 1.97 8.38
CA PRO A 12 -6.64 1.10 7.42
C PRO A 12 -7.61 0.35 6.49
N THR A 13 -8.79 -0.01 6.97
CA THR A 13 -9.85 -0.67 6.18
C THR A 13 -10.44 0.29 5.15
N GLU A 14 -10.76 1.52 5.54
CA GLU A 14 -11.27 2.55 4.62
C GLU A 14 -10.24 2.88 3.53
N ALA A 15 -8.97 3.05 3.90
CA ALA A 15 -7.90 3.29 2.94
C ALA A 15 -7.75 2.12 1.95
N ARG A 16 -7.84 0.86 2.44
CA ARG A 16 -7.80 -0.34 1.60
C ARG A 16 -8.97 -0.40 0.61
N VAL A 17 -10.19 -0.15 1.07
CA VAL A 17 -11.41 -0.16 0.24
C VAL A 17 -11.33 0.93 -0.82
N LEU A 18 -11.02 2.17 -0.42
CA LEU A 18 -10.90 3.32 -1.31
C LEU A 18 -9.82 3.09 -2.39
N ALA A 19 -8.62 2.71 -1.97
CA ALA A 19 -7.51 2.48 -2.90
C ALA A 19 -7.75 1.28 -3.83
N THR A 20 -8.51 0.27 -3.39
CA THR A 20 -8.92 -0.83 -4.27
C THR A 20 -9.88 -0.34 -5.35
N LEU A 21 -10.84 0.51 -5.03
CA LEU A 21 -11.72 1.14 -6.01
C LEU A 21 -10.92 1.98 -7.01
N MET A 22 -9.97 2.79 -6.53
CA MET A 22 -9.07 3.60 -7.36
C MET A 22 -8.21 2.74 -8.31
N GLU A 23 -7.70 1.61 -7.82
CA GLU A 23 -6.96 0.63 -8.62
C GLU A 23 -7.82 0.07 -9.75
N LYS A 24 -8.99 -0.44 -9.39
CA LYS A 24 -9.84 -1.17 -10.34
C LYS A 24 -10.47 -0.25 -11.39
N ALA A 25 -10.76 1.00 -11.06
CA ALA A 25 -11.19 1.99 -12.03
C ALA A 25 -10.20 2.15 -13.20
N ARG A 26 -8.90 1.95 -12.95
CA ARG A 26 -7.83 2.11 -13.96
C ARG A 26 -7.41 0.79 -14.60
N THR A 27 -7.35 -0.27 -13.81
CA THR A 27 -6.77 -1.55 -14.25
C THR A 27 -7.77 -2.53 -14.82
N VAL A 28 -9.06 -2.38 -14.50
CA VAL A 28 -10.16 -3.26 -14.95
C VAL A 28 -11.45 -2.45 -15.20
N PRO A 29 -11.44 -1.45 -16.09
CA PRO A 29 -12.56 -0.52 -16.30
C PRO A 29 -13.86 -1.22 -16.69
N ASP A 30 -13.80 -2.34 -17.41
CA ASP A 30 -14.98 -3.11 -17.83
C ASP A 30 -15.77 -3.69 -16.64
N SER A 31 -15.11 -3.88 -15.49
CA SER A 31 -15.72 -4.39 -14.25
C SER A 31 -16.04 -3.29 -13.24
N TYR A 32 -15.84 -2.04 -13.61
CA TYR A 32 -16.09 -0.86 -12.79
C TYR A 32 -17.36 -0.14 -13.22
N PRO A 33 -18.20 0.38 -12.30
CA PRO A 33 -18.13 0.34 -10.82
C PRO A 33 -18.26 -1.06 -10.25
N MET A 34 -17.69 -1.30 -9.04
CA MET A 34 -17.53 -2.63 -8.45
C MET A 34 -18.73 -3.07 -7.62
N THR A 35 -19.07 -4.35 -7.68
CA THR A 35 -19.97 -4.98 -6.69
C THR A 35 -19.23 -5.25 -5.38
N LEU A 36 -19.97 -5.45 -4.27
CA LEU A 36 -19.37 -5.77 -2.96
C LEU A 36 -18.45 -7.00 -3.02
N ASN A 37 -18.89 -8.07 -3.64
CA ASN A 37 -18.09 -9.30 -3.78
C ASN A 37 -16.79 -9.07 -4.57
N SER A 38 -16.87 -8.34 -5.70
CA SER A 38 -15.67 -7.99 -6.48
C SER A 38 -14.70 -7.11 -5.69
N LEU A 39 -15.25 -6.18 -4.89
CA LEU A 39 -14.46 -5.30 -4.03
C LEU A 39 -13.80 -6.09 -2.90
N ALA A 40 -14.52 -7.01 -2.24
CA ALA A 40 -13.96 -7.89 -1.22
C ALA A 40 -12.80 -8.74 -1.77
N SER A 41 -12.98 -9.33 -2.95
CA SER A 41 -11.92 -10.04 -3.64
C SER A 41 -10.71 -9.13 -3.93
N GLY A 42 -10.94 -7.88 -4.33
CA GLY A 42 -9.89 -6.89 -4.60
C GLY A 42 -9.14 -6.44 -3.34
N CYS A 43 -9.84 -6.23 -2.23
CA CYS A 43 -9.26 -5.84 -0.94
C CYS A 43 -8.36 -6.93 -0.35
N ASN A 44 -8.78 -8.19 -0.49
CA ASN A 44 -8.14 -9.36 0.10
C ASN A 44 -7.11 -10.05 -0.82
N GLN A 45 -6.70 -9.40 -1.92
CA GLN A 45 -5.64 -9.92 -2.78
C GLN A 45 -4.35 -10.16 -1.97
N LYS A 46 -3.65 -11.27 -2.28
CA LYS A 46 -2.37 -11.61 -1.63
C LYS A 46 -1.16 -10.90 -2.26
N THR A 47 -1.34 -10.33 -3.44
CA THR A 47 -0.29 -9.61 -4.16
C THR A 47 -0.62 -8.14 -4.27
N SER A 48 0.40 -7.30 -4.33
CA SER A 48 0.23 -5.83 -4.44
C SER A 48 -0.55 -5.20 -3.27
N ARG A 49 -0.45 -5.82 -2.08
CA ARG A 49 -1.08 -5.39 -0.83
C ARG A 49 -0.08 -5.52 0.31
N ASP A 50 0.12 -4.46 1.05
CA ASP A 50 0.91 -4.44 2.27
C ASP A 50 0.22 -3.54 3.32
N PRO A 51 -0.21 -4.09 4.46
CA PRO A 51 -0.25 -5.52 4.78
C PRO A 51 -1.30 -6.29 3.98
N VAL A 52 -1.16 -7.61 3.87
CA VAL A 52 -2.24 -8.47 3.37
C VAL A 52 -3.35 -8.48 4.41
N MET A 53 -4.59 -8.24 3.97
CA MET A 53 -5.77 -8.22 4.83
C MET A 53 -6.74 -9.36 4.48
N SER A 54 -7.60 -9.71 5.43
CA SER A 54 -8.71 -10.67 5.25
C SER A 54 -9.99 -10.03 5.79
N LEU A 55 -10.54 -9.09 5.01
CA LEU A 55 -11.71 -8.30 5.38
C LEU A 55 -12.99 -9.07 5.04
N SER A 56 -13.92 -9.10 5.97
CA SER A 56 -15.28 -9.58 5.73
C SER A 56 -16.09 -8.57 4.92
N GLU A 57 -17.17 -9.04 4.29
CA GLU A 57 -18.11 -8.15 3.59
C GLU A 57 -18.73 -7.09 4.53
N ALA A 58 -18.97 -7.45 5.79
CA ALA A 58 -19.49 -6.52 6.80
C ALA A 58 -18.53 -5.37 7.11
N GLU A 59 -17.22 -5.66 7.24
CA GLU A 59 -16.20 -4.63 7.46
C GLU A 59 -16.07 -3.72 6.23
N ILE A 60 -16.16 -4.28 5.03
CA ILE A 60 -16.12 -3.51 3.78
C ILE A 60 -17.34 -2.61 3.65
N LEU A 61 -18.54 -3.11 3.97
CA LEU A 61 -19.77 -2.30 3.96
C LEU A 61 -19.68 -1.14 4.97
N SER A 62 -19.24 -1.41 6.19
CA SER A 62 -19.03 -0.36 7.20
C SER A 62 -18.04 0.70 6.73
N ALA A 63 -16.95 0.30 6.07
CA ALA A 63 -15.98 1.23 5.48
C ALA A 63 -16.60 2.04 4.31
N LEU A 64 -17.38 1.40 3.46
CA LEU A 64 -18.09 2.08 2.35
C LEU A 64 -19.09 3.12 2.88
N ASP A 65 -19.85 2.81 3.93
CA ASP A 65 -20.78 3.76 4.55
C ASP A 65 -20.05 5.00 5.10
N SER A 66 -18.96 4.80 5.84
CA SER A 66 -18.13 5.90 6.34
C SER A 66 -17.51 6.73 5.20
N LEU A 67 -16.99 6.09 4.16
CA LEU A 67 -16.43 6.76 2.99
C LEU A 67 -17.49 7.54 2.19
N ARG A 68 -18.73 7.04 2.14
CA ARG A 68 -19.86 7.72 1.50
C ARG A 68 -20.25 8.98 2.26
N GLU A 69 -20.30 8.95 3.58
CA GLU A 69 -20.54 10.15 4.41
C GLU A 69 -19.52 11.27 4.13
N ARG A 70 -18.29 10.89 3.79
CA ARG A 70 -17.21 11.81 3.39
C ARG A 70 -17.22 12.12 1.89
N SER A 71 -18.20 11.64 1.12
CA SER A 71 -18.28 11.79 -0.34
C SER A 71 -17.09 11.20 -1.12
N LEU A 72 -16.29 10.33 -0.49
CA LEU A 72 -15.14 9.66 -1.11
C LEU A 72 -15.54 8.50 -2.00
N VAL A 73 -16.72 7.93 -1.75
CA VAL A 73 -17.32 6.83 -2.50
C VAL A 73 -18.77 7.16 -2.80
N MET A 74 -19.25 6.73 -3.96
CA MET A 74 -20.64 6.87 -4.40
C MET A 74 -21.23 5.51 -4.73
N GLU A 75 -22.52 5.35 -4.38
CA GLU A 75 -23.34 4.23 -4.82
C GLU A 75 -23.87 4.49 -6.22
N VAL A 76 -23.75 3.49 -7.07
CA VAL A 76 -24.33 3.50 -8.41
C VAL A 76 -25.32 2.34 -8.51
N SER A 77 -26.58 2.66 -8.77
CA SER A 77 -27.63 1.65 -8.96
C SER A 77 -27.35 0.84 -10.21
N GLY A 78 -27.04 -0.44 -10.06
CA GLY A 78 -26.93 -1.39 -11.15
C GLY A 78 -28.25 -2.13 -11.39
N GLN A 79 -28.40 -2.76 -12.56
CA GLN A 79 -29.63 -3.52 -12.90
C GLN A 79 -29.89 -4.71 -11.97
N ARG A 80 -28.86 -5.29 -11.33
CA ARG A 80 -28.95 -6.52 -10.52
C ARG A 80 -28.33 -6.41 -9.12
N ALA A 81 -27.43 -5.46 -8.90
CA ALA A 81 -26.73 -5.29 -7.64
C ALA A 81 -26.23 -3.85 -7.50
N MET A 82 -26.15 -3.39 -6.25
CA MET A 82 -25.51 -2.13 -5.90
C MET A 82 -24.02 -2.18 -6.30
N ARG A 83 -23.53 -1.09 -6.84
CA ARG A 83 -22.12 -0.92 -7.24
C ARG A 83 -21.54 0.33 -6.60
N TRP A 84 -20.21 0.36 -6.52
CA TRP A 84 -19.47 1.39 -5.81
C TRP A 84 -18.41 1.98 -6.72
N GLU A 85 -18.30 3.31 -6.71
CA GLU A 85 -17.24 4.04 -7.39
C GLU A 85 -16.59 5.07 -6.45
N HIS A 86 -15.29 5.39 -6.68
CA HIS A 86 -14.60 6.41 -5.89
C HIS A 86 -14.78 7.79 -6.50
N ASN A 87 -14.63 8.80 -5.63
CA ASN A 87 -14.68 10.22 -5.99
C ASN A 87 -13.43 10.96 -5.48
N PHE A 88 -12.31 10.25 -5.40
CA PHE A 88 -11.09 10.68 -4.72
C PHE A 88 -10.53 11.99 -5.27
N GLU A 89 -10.31 12.06 -6.59
CA GLU A 89 -9.69 13.22 -7.24
C GLU A 89 -10.49 14.51 -7.01
N ARG A 90 -11.80 14.40 -7.07
CA ARG A 90 -12.70 15.55 -6.88
C ARG A 90 -12.70 16.04 -5.45
N VAL A 91 -12.72 15.11 -4.48
CA VAL A 91 -12.79 15.43 -3.05
C VAL A 91 -11.47 16.05 -2.56
N PHE A 92 -10.34 15.46 -2.95
CA PHE A 92 -9.02 15.97 -2.57
C PHE A 92 -8.49 17.08 -3.48
N GLY A 93 -9.14 17.32 -4.63
CA GLY A 93 -8.69 18.32 -5.60
C GLY A 93 -7.29 18.00 -6.15
N VAL A 94 -6.99 16.73 -6.39
CA VAL A 94 -5.69 16.26 -6.90
C VAL A 94 -5.82 15.74 -8.32
N PRO A 95 -4.78 15.91 -9.16
CA PRO A 95 -4.78 15.35 -10.50
C PRO A 95 -4.68 13.82 -10.48
N ASN A 96 -5.01 13.20 -11.60
CA ASN A 96 -5.03 11.74 -11.76
C ASN A 96 -3.67 11.08 -11.47
N GLN A 97 -2.55 11.75 -11.78
CA GLN A 97 -1.19 11.30 -11.50
C GLN A 97 -0.94 11.18 -9.99
N ALA A 98 -1.26 12.25 -9.26
CA ALA A 98 -1.12 12.30 -7.80
C ALA A 98 -2.04 11.27 -7.12
N SER A 99 -3.28 11.12 -7.62
CA SER A 99 -4.21 10.09 -7.15
C SER A 99 -3.66 8.68 -7.33
N ALA A 100 -3.00 8.38 -8.45
CA ALA A 100 -2.37 7.09 -8.68
C ALA A 100 -1.26 6.78 -7.66
N LEU A 101 -0.42 7.77 -7.34
CA LEU A 101 0.64 7.63 -6.33
C LEU A 101 0.06 7.40 -4.92
N LEU A 102 -0.95 8.18 -4.54
CA LEU A 102 -1.63 8.02 -3.25
C LEU A 102 -2.30 6.64 -3.13
N GLY A 103 -2.99 6.18 -4.17
CA GLY A 103 -3.59 4.84 -4.19
C GLY A 103 -2.56 3.72 -4.02
N LEU A 104 -1.39 3.84 -4.66
CA LEU A 104 -0.30 2.87 -4.51
C LEU A 104 0.30 2.87 -3.11
N LEU A 105 0.49 4.05 -2.50
CA LEU A 105 0.97 4.17 -1.13
C LEU A 105 -0.03 3.59 -0.12
N MET A 106 -1.34 3.78 -0.33
CA MET A 106 -2.38 3.15 0.51
C MET A 106 -2.42 1.62 0.38
N LEU A 107 -2.15 1.07 -0.82
CA LEU A 107 -2.21 -0.38 -1.05
C LEU A 107 -0.94 -1.11 -0.62
N ARG A 108 0.23 -0.49 -0.78
CA ARG A 108 1.54 -1.14 -0.66
C ARG A 108 2.43 -0.55 0.44
N GLY A 109 1.92 0.42 1.21
CA GLY A 109 2.71 1.10 2.23
C GLY A 109 3.81 2.01 1.66
N PRO A 110 4.81 2.39 2.47
CA PRO A 110 5.85 3.32 2.07
C PRO A 110 6.75 2.78 0.96
N GLN A 111 7.00 3.61 -0.07
CA GLN A 111 7.77 3.26 -1.27
C GLN A 111 8.76 4.38 -1.65
N THR A 112 9.87 4.02 -2.31
CA THR A 112 10.74 4.99 -2.99
C THR A 112 10.07 5.54 -4.24
N ALA A 113 10.53 6.67 -4.77
CA ALA A 113 10.01 7.23 -6.02
C ALA A 113 10.21 6.27 -7.20
N ALA A 114 11.31 5.54 -7.23
CA ALA A 114 11.59 4.52 -8.26
C ALA A 114 10.63 3.32 -8.19
N GLU A 115 10.33 2.83 -6.96
CA GLU A 115 9.35 1.78 -6.74
C GLU A 115 7.94 2.24 -7.15
N LEU A 116 7.55 3.46 -6.77
CA LEU A 116 6.26 4.06 -7.17
C LEU A 116 6.13 4.15 -8.68
N ARG A 117 7.16 4.64 -9.38
CA ARG A 117 7.16 4.70 -10.85
C ARG A 117 6.90 3.33 -11.46
N THR A 118 7.61 2.30 -11.00
CA THR A 118 7.46 0.93 -11.51
C THR A 118 6.08 0.36 -11.22
N ASN A 119 5.58 0.54 -10.00
CA ASN A 119 4.28 0.04 -9.57
C ASN A 119 3.09 0.79 -10.19
N ALA A 120 3.33 2.04 -10.63
CA ALA A 120 2.31 2.89 -11.24
C ALA A 120 2.02 2.56 -12.71
N GLU A 121 2.83 1.77 -13.39
CA GLU A 121 2.78 1.60 -14.86
C GLU A 121 1.38 1.21 -15.38
N ARG A 122 0.64 0.42 -14.63
CA ARG A 122 -0.75 0.04 -14.96
C ARG A 122 -1.81 1.07 -14.56
N TRP A 123 -1.45 2.05 -13.72
CA TRP A 123 -2.35 3.10 -13.25
C TRP A 123 -2.15 4.40 -14.04
N HIS A 124 -0.91 4.80 -14.17
CA HIS A 124 -0.46 5.95 -14.92
C HIS A 124 1.02 5.79 -15.30
N LYS A 125 1.35 5.98 -16.57
CA LYS A 125 2.72 5.88 -17.06
C LYS A 125 3.45 7.20 -16.86
N PHE A 126 4.32 7.26 -15.86
CA PHE A 126 5.21 8.40 -15.61
C PHE A 126 6.41 8.36 -16.56
N ALA A 127 6.84 9.52 -17.04
CA ALA A 127 7.97 9.62 -17.96
C ALA A 127 9.27 9.12 -17.32
N ASP A 128 9.56 9.59 -16.10
CA ASP A 128 10.75 9.27 -15.32
C ASP A 128 10.47 9.33 -13.81
N THR A 129 11.48 9.05 -13.00
CA THR A 129 11.39 9.13 -11.54
C THR A 129 11.25 10.58 -11.05
N GLY A 130 11.89 11.54 -11.74
CA GLY A 130 11.78 12.97 -11.40
C GLY A 130 10.35 13.48 -11.53
N SER A 131 9.58 12.99 -12.52
CA SER A 131 8.15 13.30 -12.63
C SER A 131 7.35 12.80 -11.42
N VAL A 132 7.68 11.63 -10.88
CA VAL A 132 7.04 11.09 -9.66
C VAL A 132 7.40 11.95 -8.45
N GLU A 133 8.68 12.31 -8.29
CA GLU A 133 9.16 13.17 -7.21
C GLU A 133 8.48 14.53 -7.23
N ALA A 134 8.32 15.15 -8.39
CA ALA A 134 7.63 16.44 -8.52
C ALA A 134 6.18 16.39 -8.00
N PHE A 135 5.42 15.34 -8.32
CA PHE A 135 4.05 15.16 -7.78
C PHE A 135 4.06 14.88 -6.27
N LEU A 136 5.04 14.13 -5.76
CA LEU A 136 5.17 13.84 -4.33
C LEU A 136 5.53 15.11 -3.55
N ASP A 137 6.42 15.95 -4.07
CA ASP A 137 6.79 17.24 -3.47
C ASP A 137 5.59 18.20 -3.46
N GLU A 138 4.79 18.24 -4.54
CA GLU A 138 3.55 19.02 -4.58
C GLU A 138 2.55 18.52 -3.52
N LEU A 139 2.40 17.20 -3.36
CA LEU A 139 1.52 16.62 -2.34
C LEU A 139 2.01 16.87 -0.92
N GLN A 140 3.33 16.93 -0.70
CA GLN A 140 3.94 17.23 0.60
C GLN A 140 3.84 18.72 0.94
N SER A 141 4.01 19.61 -0.04
CA SER A 141 3.99 21.07 0.15
C SER A 141 2.58 21.67 0.08
N ARG A 142 1.55 20.83 0.04
CA ARG A 142 0.17 21.24 -0.09
C ARG A 142 -0.26 22.10 1.08
N SER A 143 -0.88 23.23 0.78
CA SER A 143 -1.31 24.25 1.77
C SER A 143 -2.50 23.79 2.62
N ALA A 144 -2.61 24.36 3.82
CA ALA A 144 -3.67 24.03 4.78
C ALA A 144 -5.09 24.30 4.24
N ASP A 145 -5.28 25.35 3.42
CA ASP A 145 -6.55 25.68 2.79
C ASP A 145 -7.03 24.60 1.81
N LYS A 146 -6.12 23.79 1.30
CA LYS A 146 -6.41 22.60 0.47
C LYS A 146 -6.48 21.30 1.27
N GLY A 147 -6.47 21.33 2.61
CA GLY A 147 -6.50 20.18 3.49
C GLY A 147 -5.12 19.65 3.91
N GLY A 148 -4.05 20.43 3.67
CA GLY A 148 -2.69 20.12 4.10
C GLY A 148 -1.98 19.01 3.31
N PRO A 149 -0.79 18.60 3.77
CA PRO A 149 0.02 17.56 3.16
C PRO A 149 -0.70 16.21 3.10
N LEU A 150 -0.55 15.49 1.97
CA LEU A 150 -1.12 14.15 1.79
C LEU A 150 -0.06 13.04 1.79
N VAL A 151 1.22 13.41 1.68
CA VAL A 151 2.36 12.50 1.77
C VAL A 151 3.47 13.11 2.61
N GLN A 152 4.38 12.26 3.08
CA GLN A 152 5.58 12.65 3.80
C GLN A 152 6.74 11.81 3.34
N LEU A 153 7.91 12.44 3.13
CA LEU A 153 9.17 11.75 2.96
C LEU A 153 9.66 11.29 4.33
N LEU A 154 9.83 9.98 4.51
CA LEU A 154 10.30 9.39 5.76
C LEU A 154 11.82 9.55 5.89
N PRO A 155 12.35 9.62 7.12
CA PRO A 155 13.78 9.54 7.35
C PRO A 155 14.35 8.28 6.70
N LYS A 156 15.53 8.41 6.11
CA LYS A 156 16.21 7.29 5.47
C LYS A 156 16.56 6.22 6.51
N ALA A 157 16.08 5.00 6.32
CA ALA A 157 16.41 3.89 7.22
C ALA A 157 17.92 3.55 7.16
N PRO A 158 18.53 3.10 8.26
CA PRO A 158 19.91 2.65 8.28
C PRO A 158 20.14 1.58 7.20
N GLY A 159 21.19 1.75 6.38
CA GLY A 159 21.52 0.85 5.27
C GLY A 159 20.65 0.99 4.00
N ALA A 160 19.58 1.75 4.03
CA ALA A 160 18.79 2.02 2.82
C ALA A 160 19.52 2.98 1.87
N ARG A 161 19.35 2.80 0.56
CA ARG A 161 19.91 3.70 -0.45
C ARG A 161 19.11 4.97 -0.62
N GLU A 162 17.78 4.88 -0.50
CA GLU A 162 16.83 5.96 -0.74
C GLU A 162 15.81 6.07 0.42
N ALA A 163 15.30 7.28 0.61
CA ALA A 163 14.17 7.53 1.52
C ALA A 163 12.86 7.03 0.89
N ARG A 164 11.86 6.75 1.72
CA ARG A 164 10.55 6.27 1.29
C ARG A 164 9.49 7.32 1.54
N TRP A 165 8.55 7.42 0.64
CA TRP A 165 7.36 8.23 0.77
C TRP A 165 6.24 7.43 1.42
N ALA A 166 5.53 8.05 2.34
CA ALA A 166 4.33 7.50 2.97
C ALA A 166 3.14 8.46 2.79
N HIS A 167 1.93 7.92 2.68
CA HIS A 167 0.72 8.74 2.71
C HIS A 167 0.34 9.13 4.13
N LEU A 168 -0.36 10.26 4.29
CA LEU A 168 -0.85 10.78 5.56
C LEU A 168 -2.36 10.60 5.75
N LEU A 169 -3.03 9.91 4.84
CA LEU A 169 -4.48 9.73 4.85
C LEU A 169 -5.00 8.94 6.06
N CYS A 170 -4.16 8.08 6.65
CA CYS A 170 -4.45 7.36 7.89
C CYS A 170 -3.79 7.99 9.13
N GLY A 171 -3.44 9.27 9.06
CA GLY A 171 -2.66 9.95 10.09
C GLY A 171 -1.15 9.83 9.87
N ALA A 172 -0.37 10.32 10.83
CA ALA A 172 1.08 10.25 10.74
C ALA A 172 1.56 8.79 10.69
N PRO A 173 2.45 8.44 9.75
CA PRO A 173 2.98 7.09 9.69
C PRO A 173 3.72 6.77 10.98
N VAL A 174 3.40 5.61 11.58
CA VAL A 174 4.18 5.10 12.71
C VAL A 174 5.56 4.75 12.15
N LEU A 175 6.50 5.66 12.36
CA LEU A 175 7.91 5.35 12.09
C LEU A 175 8.26 4.16 13.00
N PRO A 176 8.84 3.08 12.46
CA PRO A 176 9.45 2.11 13.35
C PRO A 176 10.45 2.91 14.20
N THR A 177 10.12 3.09 15.46
CA THR A 177 11.07 3.61 16.42
C THR A 177 12.28 2.72 16.24
N VAL A 178 13.41 3.28 15.84
CA VAL A 178 14.70 2.60 15.96
C VAL A 178 14.88 2.48 17.47
N VAL A 179 14.24 1.48 18.05
CA VAL A 179 14.64 0.98 19.37
C VAL A 179 16.07 0.58 19.08
N ALA A 180 17.01 1.38 19.63
CA ALA A 180 18.41 1.02 19.62
C ALA A 180 18.42 -0.46 19.97
N SER A 181 18.90 -1.27 19.04
CA SER A 181 18.85 -2.73 19.04
C SER A 181 19.21 -3.24 20.41
N THR A 182 18.20 -3.50 21.22
CA THR A 182 18.31 -4.42 22.33
C THR A 182 18.58 -5.80 21.71
N PRO A 183 19.32 -6.70 22.34
CA PRO A 183 20.05 -7.82 21.74
C PRO A 183 19.20 -8.94 21.13
N ALA A 184 18.21 -8.59 20.31
CA ALA A 184 17.50 -9.54 19.46
C ALA A 184 18.37 -10.01 18.27
N SER A 185 19.47 -9.29 17.98
CA SER A 185 20.42 -9.71 16.95
C SER A 185 21.21 -10.95 17.36
N ALA A 186 21.56 -11.09 18.62
CA ALA A 186 22.35 -12.25 19.09
C ALA A 186 21.55 -13.57 18.95
N ASP A 187 20.25 -13.55 19.18
CA ASP A 187 19.40 -14.74 19.05
C ASP A 187 19.09 -15.06 17.56
N GLN A 188 18.99 -14.04 16.72
CA GLN A 188 18.85 -14.21 15.27
C GLN A 188 20.17 -14.66 14.63
N ASP A 189 21.31 -14.11 15.04
CA ASP A 189 22.62 -14.51 14.55
C ASP A 189 22.96 -15.94 15.01
N ALA A 190 22.63 -16.32 16.25
CA ALA A 190 22.75 -17.67 16.73
C ALA A 190 21.87 -18.67 15.94
N ARG A 191 20.64 -18.28 15.63
CA ARG A 191 19.71 -19.12 14.85
C ARG A 191 20.13 -19.22 13.38
N MET A 192 20.73 -18.19 12.81
CA MET A 192 21.30 -18.21 11.46
C MET A 192 22.50 -19.15 11.41
N ALA A 193 23.42 -19.06 12.38
CA ALA A 193 24.57 -19.96 12.49
C ALA A 193 24.15 -21.42 12.69
N GLU A 194 23.10 -21.68 13.47
CA GLU A 194 22.54 -23.03 13.64
C GLU A 194 21.96 -23.58 12.33
N LEU A 195 21.24 -22.77 11.57
CA LEU A 195 20.68 -23.16 10.27
C LEU A 195 21.79 -23.41 9.24
N GLU A 196 22.83 -22.59 9.19
CA GLU A 196 23.98 -22.79 8.31
C GLU A 196 24.72 -24.09 8.63
N ALA A 197 24.94 -24.38 9.92
CA ALA A 197 25.56 -25.64 10.34
C ALA A 197 24.71 -26.85 9.97
N ARG A 198 23.38 -26.74 10.06
CA ARG A 198 22.46 -27.82 9.68
C ARG A 198 22.42 -28.05 8.17
N VAL A 199 22.51 -26.99 7.36
CA VAL A 199 22.63 -27.09 5.89
C VAL A 199 23.93 -27.79 5.52
N GLN A 200 25.08 -27.41 6.08
CA GLN A 200 26.36 -28.05 5.82
C GLN A 200 26.35 -29.54 6.21
N ALA A 201 25.73 -29.88 7.33
CA ALA A 201 25.59 -31.30 7.73
C ALA A 201 24.75 -32.11 6.76
N LEU A 202 23.65 -31.55 6.26
CA LEU A 202 22.79 -32.18 5.25
C LEU A 202 23.51 -32.35 3.91
N GLU A 203 24.25 -31.34 3.47
CA GLU A 203 25.06 -31.39 2.25
C GLU A 203 26.12 -32.49 2.32
N ALA A 204 26.81 -32.64 3.47
CA ALA A 204 27.76 -33.70 3.71
C ALA A 204 27.11 -35.09 3.69
N GLN A 205 25.93 -35.26 4.27
CA GLN A 205 25.16 -36.51 4.22
C GLN A 205 24.73 -36.87 2.80
N VAL A 206 24.25 -35.88 2.04
CA VAL A 206 23.88 -36.10 0.62
C VAL A 206 25.11 -36.55 -0.19
N GLN A 207 26.25 -35.89 0.02
CA GLN A 207 27.48 -36.27 -0.67
C GLN A 207 27.91 -37.72 -0.32
N GLN A 208 27.87 -38.10 0.95
CA GLN A 208 28.16 -39.48 1.39
C GLN A 208 27.22 -40.51 0.74
N LEU A 209 25.93 -40.20 0.62
CA LEU A 209 24.96 -41.09 -0.02
C LEU A 209 25.21 -41.19 -1.53
N LEU A 210 25.57 -40.09 -2.18
CA LEU A 210 25.93 -40.11 -3.62
C LEU A 210 27.20 -40.91 -3.87
N ASP A 211 28.22 -40.78 -3.01
CA ASP A 211 29.46 -41.55 -3.10
C ASP A 211 29.21 -43.05 -2.86
N ALA A 212 28.27 -43.39 -1.95
CA ALA A 212 27.89 -44.80 -1.68
C ALA A 212 27.05 -45.44 -2.82
N LEU A 213 26.31 -44.60 -3.58
CA LEU A 213 25.53 -45.07 -4.73
C LEU A 213 26.37 -45.23 -6.01
N ASN A 214 27.53 -44.60 -6.08
CA ASN A 214 28.44 -44.65 -7.22
C ASN A 214 29.57 -45.68 -7.08
N ASN A 215 29.62 -46.42 -5.95
CA ASN A 215 30.53 -47.55 -5.68
C ASN A 215 29.78 -48.87 -5.69
#